data_091b26af7dc52ff2c40f292999341400
#
_entry.id   091b26af7dc52ff2c40f292999341400
#
_cell.length_a   1.000
_cell.length_b   1.000
_cell.length_c   1.000
_cell.angle_alpha   90.00
_cell.angle_beta   90.00
_cell.angle_gamma   90.00
#
_symmetry.space_group_name_H-M   'P 1'
#
loop_
_entity.id
_entity.type
_entity.pdbx_description
1 polymer ?
#
loop_
_entity_poly.entity_id
_entity_poly.type
_entity_poly.pdbx_seq_one_letter_code
_entity_poly.pdbx_strand_id
1 'polypeptide(L)'
;TLVSNENFMPIINSNYQLNILLPCVLKRISLLKENNRSINWINVSAELLEAKTFYKNFINLVKKFKLNSKNIGIEITESHKIISNNEIIGSLLKLKKAKFLIAMDDFGSGYANIRRLSYLPVDLVKLDKSFIADIKNKKTQTLIKGIVEMGKNIGYSVLAEGIEKKSELSLAKMLGVKYGQGWYIGKPKIL
;
A
#
# COMPACT_ATOMS: atom_id res chain seq x y z
N THR A 1 -4.75 -20.84 -15.16
CA THR A 1 -5.78 -19.89 -14.67
C THR A 1 -5.08 -18.94 -13.72
N LEU A 2 -5.08 -17.64 -14.00
CA LEU A 2 -4.56 -16.63 -13.08
C LEU A 2 -5.55 -16.48 -11.92
N VAL A 3 -5.07 -16.71 -10.70
CA VAL A 3 -5.85 -16.52 -9.47
C VAL A 3 -5.66 -15.07 -9.04
N SER A 4 -6.75 -14.35 -8.75
CA SER A 4 -6.66 -12.98 -8.27
C SER A 4 -6.03 -12.92 -6.88
N ASN A 5 -5.39 -11.80 -6.54
CA ASN A 5 -4.81 -11.58 -5.20
C ASN A 5 -5.86 -11.74 -4.09
N GLU A 6 -7.09 -11.31 -4.32
CA GLU A 6 -8.22 -11.41 -3.38
C GLU A 6 -8.53 -12.86 -3.00
N ASN A 7 -8.37 -13.81 -3.94
CA ASN A 7 -8.64 -15.23 -3.70
C ASN A 7 -7.40 -16.00 -3.21
N PHE A 8 -6.21 -15.50 -3.48
CA PHE A 8 -4.95 -16.20 -3.21
C PHE A 8 -4.34 -15.81 -1.85
N MET A 9 -4.34 -14.52 -1.50
CA MET A 9 -3.71 -14.02 -0.28
C MET A 9 -4.31 -14.56 1.02
N PRO A 10 -5.64 -14.79 1.16
CA PRO A 10 -6.21 -15.37 2.38
C PRO A 10 -5.78 -16.81 2.66
N ILE A 11 -5.32 -17.54 1.64
CA ILE A 11 -4.94 -18.97 1.75
C ILE A 11 -3.46 -19.12 2.17
N ILE A 12 -2.67 -18.06 2.04
CA ILE A 12 -1.22 -18.11 2.28
C ILE A 12 -0.91 -17.75 3.73
N ASN A 13 -0.38 -18.71 4.48
CA ASN A 13 0.13 -18.41 5.81
C ASN A 13 1.43 -17.59 5.77
N SER A 14 1.77 -16.95 6.91
CA SER A 14 2.94 -16.08 7.03
C SER A 14 4.26 -16.78 6.70
N ASN A 15 4.40 -18.08 6.99
CA ASN A 15 5.61 -18.86 6.66
C ASN A 15 5.79 -19.02 5.15
N TYR A 16 4.72 -19.34 4.42
CA TYR A 16 4.77 -19.42 2.96
C TYR A 16 5.07 -18.05 2.34
N GLN A 17 4.43 -17.00 2.84
CA GLN A 17 4.65 -15.65 2.39
C GLN A 17 6.12 -15.23 2.56
N LEU A 18 6.70 -15.50 3.73
CA LEU A 18 8.08 -15.13 4.04
C LEU A 18 9.12 -15.94 3.25
N ASN A 19 8.93 -17.26 3.16
CA ASN A 19 9.97 -18.17 2.68
C ASN A 19 9.89 -18.45 1.18
N ILE A 20 8.74 -18.24 0.55
CA ILE A 20 8.52 -18.55 -0.87
C ILE A 20 8.09 -17.31 -1.65
N LEU A 21 6.98 -16.65 -1.28
CA LEU A 21 6.42 -15.57 -2.07
C LEU A 21 7.32 -14.34 -2.11
N LEU A 22 7.75 -13.83 -0.96
CA LEU A 22 8.62 -12.64 -0.89
C LEU A 22 9.95 -12.83 -1.62
N PRO A 23 10.70 -13.95 -1.47
CA PRO A 23 11.88 -14.19 -2.25
C PRO A 23 11.63 -14.18 -3.77
N CYS A 24 10.52 -14.78 -4.24
CA CYS A 24 10.15 -14.77 -5.64
C CYS A 24 9.85 -13.34 -6.15
N VAL A 25 9.06 -12.58 -5.41
CA VAL A 25 8.71 -11.19 -5.76
C VAL A 25 9.96 -10.32 -5.80
N LEU A 26 10.79 -10.34 -4.75
CA LEU A 26 12.01 -9.54 -4.67
C LEU A 26 13.03 -9.93 -5.75
N LYS A 27 13.16 -11.23 -6.06
CA LYS A 27 13.96 -11.70 -7.19
C LYS A 27 13.43 -11.13 -8.51
N ARG A 28 12.10 -11.14 -8.71
CA ARG A 28 11.49 -10.57 -9.92
C ARG A 28 11.76 -9.07 -10.02
N ILE A 29 11.59 -8.32 -8.95
CA ILE A 29 11.90 -6.88 -8.88
C ILE A 29 13.38 -6.65 -9.25
N SER A 30 14.31 -7.48 -8.78
CA SER A 30 15.74 -7.33 -9.09
C SER A 30 16.08 -7.55 -10.56
N LEU A 31 15.23 -8.26 -11.30
CA LEU A 31 15.39 -8.51 -12.74
C LEU A 31 14.78 -7.40 -13.62
N LEU A 32 13.91 -6.56 -13.05
CA LEU A 32 13.36 -5.42 -13.77
C LEU A 32 14.47 -4.39 -13.98
N LYS A 33 14.85 -4.15 -15.23
CA LYS A 33 15.84 -3.12 -15.63
C LYS A 33 15.28 -1.70 -15.50
N GLU A 34 14.27 -1.51 -14.67
CA GLU A 34 13.62 -0.22 -14.56
C GLU A 34 14.47 0.80 -13.82
N ASN A 35 14.37 2.03 -14.33
CA ASN A 35 14.99 3.22 -13.78
C ASN A 35 14.78 3.30 -12.27
N ASN A 36 15.82 3.67 -11.52
CA ASN A 36 15.85 3.94 -10.07
C ASN A 36 14.77 4.91 -9.54
N ARG A 37 13.71 5.18 -10.30
CA ARG A 37 12.64 6.14 -9.99
C ARG A 37 11.29 5.49 -9.69
N SER A 38 11.08 4.21 -10.01
CA SER A 38 9.82 3.51 -9.72
C SER A 38 9.85 2.86 -8.34
N ILE A 39 8.72 2.94 -7.64
CA ILE A 39 8.50 2.27 -6.37
C ILE A 39 7.77 0.96 -6.66
N ASN A 40 8.33 -0.15 -6.18
CA ASN A 40 7.71 -1.47 -6.27
C ASN A 40 6.94 -1.75 -4.99
N TRP A 41 5.64 -1.79 -5.06
CA TRP A 41 4.76 -2.05 -3.93
C TRP A 41 4.59 -3.55 -3.70
N ILE A 42 4.65 -3.98 -2.45
CA ILE A 42 4.56 -5.39 -2.03
C ILE A 42 3.52 -5.50 -0.92
N ASN A 43 2.50 -6.33 -1.14
CA ASN A 43 1.51 -6.64 -0.12
C ASN A 43 2.11 -7.48 1.00
N VAL A 44 1.95 -7.04 2.23
CA VAL A 44 2.43 -7.72 3.44
C VAL A 44 1.29 -7.85 4.43
N SER A 45 1.01 -9.08 4.85
CA SER A 45 -0.07 -9.33 5.81
C SER A 45 0.29 -8.89 7.24
N ALA A 46 -0.74 -8.62 8.04
CA ALA A 46 -0.59 -8.30 9.45
C ALA A 46 0.15 -9.40 10.23
N GLU A 47 -0.18 -10.68 9.93
CA GLU A 47 0.44 -11.85 10.53
C GLU A 47 1.94 -11.92 10.25
N LEU A 48 2.33 -11.50 9.05
CA LEU A 48 3.74 -11.49 8.67
C LEU A 48 4.50 -10.38 9.40
N LEU A 49 3.90 -9.19 9.53
CA LEU A 49 4.48 -8.06 10.29
C LEU A 49 4.63 -8.35 11.78
N GLU A 50 3.74 -9.16 12.35
CA GLU A 50 3.76 -9.60 13.75
C GLU A 50 4.92 -10.57 14.04
N ALA A 51 5.37 -11.32 13.03
CA ALA A 51 6.44 -12.30 13.21
C ALA A 51 7.76 -11.62 13.61
N LYS A 52 8.30 -11.94 14.79
CA LYS A 52 9.55 -11.35 15.34
C LYS A 52 10.74 -11.45 14.37
N THR A 53 10.76 -12.45 13.51
CA THR A 53 11.84 -12.67 12.54
C THR A 53 11.63 -11.93 11.23
N PHE A 54 10.45 -11.38 10.97
CA PHE A 54 10.08 -10.78 9.68
C PHE A 54 11.07 -9.70 9.25
N TYR A 55 11.27 -8.68 10.08
CA TYR A 55 12.14 -7.56 9.72
C TYR A 55 13.55 -8.02 9.33
N LYS A 56 14.16 -8.90 10.15
CA LYS A 56 15.51 -9.43 9.88
C LYS A 56 15.57 -10.19 8.56
N ASN A 57 14.61 -11.08 8.33
CA ASN A 57 14.57 -11.92 7.13
C ASN A 57 14.29 -11.06 5.88
N PHE A 58 13.37 -10.11 5.96
CA PHE A 58 13.05 -9.21 4.85
C PHE A 58 14.26 -8.35 4.45
N ILE A 59 14.95 -7.75 5.41
CA ILE A 59 16.18 -6.97 5.15
C ILE A 59 17.27 -7.84 4.51
N ASN A 60 17.44 -9.08 4.97
CA ASN A 60 18.41 -10.00 4.38
C ASN A 60 18.07 -10.34 2.93
N LEU A 61 16.80 -10.54 2.61
CA LEU A 61 16.32 -10.75 1.24
C LEU A 61 16.59 -9.54 0.35
N VAL A 62 16.24 -8.34 0.81
CA VAL A 62 16.49 -7.08 0.07
C VAL A 62 17.98 -6.91 -0.22
N LYS A 63 18.85 -7.17 0.75
CA LYS A 63 20.32 -7.15 0.57
C LYS A 63 20.78 -8.24 -0.40
N LYS A 64 20.29 -9.47 -0.26
CA LYS A 64 20.62 -10.62 -1.13
C LYS A 64 20.35 -10.29 -2.61
N PHE A 65 19.23 -9.63 -2.89
CA PHE A 65 18.86 -9.24 -4.25
C PHE A 65 19.39 -7.86 -4.67
N LYS A 66 20.23 -7.22 -3.85
CA LYS A 66 20.86 -5.90 -4.10
C LYS A 66 19.85 -4.81 -4.43
N LEU A 67 18.68 -4.84 -3.78
CA LEU A 67 17.61 -3.87 -3.97
C LEU A 67 17.80 -2.65 -3.09
N ASN A 68 17.36 -1.49 -3.58
CA ASN A 68 17.35 -0.24 -2.81
C ASN A 68 16.02 -0.13 -2.04
N SER A 69 16.09 -0.05 -0.71
CA SER A 69 14.89 0.07 0.14
C SER A 69 14.01 1.27 -0.20
N LYS A 70 14.60 2.37 -0.69
CA LYS A 70 13.85 3.57 -1.11
C LYS A 70 12.92 3.32 -2.30
N ASN A 71 13.17 2.26 -3.07
CA ASN A 71 12.38 1.88 -4.23
C ASN A 71 11.41 0.72 -3.93
N ILE A 72 11.25 0.37 -2.65
CA ILE A 72 10.33 -0.67 -2.20
C ILE A 72 9.31 -0.04 -1.26
N GLY A 73 8.05 -0.23 -1.60
CA GLY A 73 6.90 0.10 -0.77
C GLY A 73 6.26 -1.17 -0.19
N ILE A 74 5.80 -1.08 1.03
CA ILE A 74 5.03 -2.12 1.72
C ILE A 74 3.58 -1.68 1.78
N GLU A 75 2.68 -2.47 1.21
CA GLU A 75 1.23 -2.25 1.30
C GLU A 75 0.65 -3.08 2.43
N ILE A 76 -0.10 -2.44 3.31
CA ILE A 76 -0.79 -3.06 4.44
C ILE A 76 -2.28 -2.75 4.35
N THR A 77 -3.14 -3.76 4.46
CA THR A 77 -4.59 -3.54 4.48
C THR A 77 -5.05 -2.95 5.81
N GLU A 78 -6.12 -2.16 5.76
CA GLU A 78 -6.76 -1.63 6.96
C GLU A 78 -7.43 -2.76 7.76
N SER A 79 -6.74 -3.32 8.77
CA SER A 79 -7.30 -4.35 9.65
C SER A 79 -7.21 -3.95 11.11
N HIS A 80 -8.17 -4.41 11.93
CA HIS A 80 -8.13 -4.23 13.39
C HIS A 80 -6.82 -4.71 14.01
N LYS A 81 -6.23 -5.74 13.46
CA LYS A 81 -5.01 -6.38 13.98
C LYS A 81 -3.79 -5.47 13.89
N ILE A 82 -3.67 -4.68 12.83
CA ILE A 82 -2.53 -3.77 12.62
C ILE A 82 -2.47 -2.68 13.70
N ILE A 83 -3.60 -2.33 14.26
CA ILE A 83 -3.76 -1.13 15.08
C ILE A 83 -3.62 -1.39 16.56
N SER A 84 -4.01 -2.56 17.01
CA SER A 84 -3.95 -2.97 18.41
C SER A 84 -2.65 -3.67 18.79
N ASN A 85 -1.76 -3.91 17.80
CA ASN A 85 -0.57 -4.72 18.00
C ASN A 85 0.71 -3.89 17.93
N ASN A 86 1.34 -3.66 19.09
CA ASN A 86 2.59 -2.92 19.22
C ASN A 86 3.76 -3.57 18.46
N GLU A 87 3.74 -4.89 18.24
CA GLU A 87 4.79 -5.59 17.48
C GLU A 87 4.72 -5.22 16.00
N ILE A 88 3.51 -5.11 15.45
CA ILE A 88 3.29 -4.68 14.06
C ILE A 88 3.76 -3.23 13.88
N ILE A 89 3.32 -2.33 14.78
CA ILE A 89 3.75 -0.92 14.74
C ILE A 89 5.28 -0.83 14.85
N GLY A 90 5.88 -1.60 15.73
CA GLY A 90 7.33 -1.68 15.88
C GLY A 90 8.04 -2.15 14.60
N SER A 91 7.48 -3.13 13.90
CA SER A 91 7.99 -3.61 12.59
C SER A 91 7.89 -2.53 11.52
N LEU A 92 6.76 -1.82 11.42
CA LEU A 92 6.57 -0.70 10.49
C LEU A 92 7.58 0.44 10.76
N LEU A 93 7.79 0.81 12.03
CA LEU A 93 8.77 1.83 12.40
C LEU A 93 10.22 1.42 12.03
N LYS A 94 10.58 0.14 12.19
CA LYS A 94 11.89 -0.38 11.76
C LYS A 94 12.04 -0.30 10.23
N LEU A 95 11.00 -0.65 9.48
CA LEU A 95 10.98 -0.52 8.02
C LEU A 95 11.15 0.94 7.59
N LYS A 96 10.46 1.88 8.24
CA LYS A 96 10.64 3.32 7.98
C LYS A 96 12.06 3.81 8.24
N LYS A 97 12.67 3.40 9.35
CA LYS A 97 14.08 3.72 9.65
C LYS A 97 15.02 3.17 8.57
N ALA A 98 14.69 2.02 7.99
CA ALA A 98 15.43 1.42 6.87
C ALA A 98 15.07 2.02 5.50
N LYS A 99 14.27 3.12 5.47
CA LYS A 99 13.90 3.90 4.27
C LYS A 99 12.92 3.19 3.31
N PHE A 100 12.19 2.19 3.76
CA PHE A 100 11.05 1.67 3.01
C PHE A 100 9.89 2.65 3.06
N LEU A 101 9.07 2.63 2.00
CA LEU A 101 7.79 3.34 1.98
C LEU A 101 6.68 2.43 2.51
N ILE A 102 5.67 3.03 3.13
CA ILE A 102 4.52 2.29 3.68
C ILE A 102 3.24 2.89 3.12
N ALA A 103 2.40 2.04 2.53
CA ALA A 103 1.07 2.41 2.08
C ALA A 103 0.01 1.69 2.92
N MET A 104 -1.03 2.41 3.27
CA MET A 104 -2.27 1.85 3.80
C MET A 104 -3.22 1.62 2.65
N ASP A 105 -3.61 0.38 2.42
CA ASP A 105 -4.50 -0.07 1.36
C ASP A 105 -5.95 -0.16 1.81
N ASP A 106 -6.89 -0.11 0.85
CA ASP A 106 -8.34 -0.22 1.05
C ASP A 106 -8.93 0.77 2.07
N PHE A 107 -8.34 1.96 2.21
CA PHE A 107 -8.80 2.93 3.20
C PHE A 107 -10.23 3.39 2.92
N GLY A 108 -11.11 3.14 3.91
CA GLY A 108 -12.53 3.51 3.87
C GLY A 108 -13.44 2.40 3.36
N SER A 109 -12.95 1.19 3.09
CA SER A 109 -13.76 0.05 2.67
C SER A 109 -14.65 -0.52 3.80
N GLY A 110 -14.43 -0.13 5.07
CA GLY A 110 -15.19 -0.67 6.18
C GLY A 110 -14.99 0.09 7.49
N TYR A 111 -14.08 -0.34 8.32
CA TYR A 111 -13.87 0.20 9.67
C TYR A 111 -12.81 1.32 9.71
N ALA A 112 -12.81 2.22 8.72
CA ALA A 112 -11.85 3.31 8.64
C ALA A 112 -11.79 4.12 9.94
N ASN A 113 -10.69 3.97 10.68
CA ASN A 113 -10.45 4.76 11.87
C ASN A 113 -9.37 5.81 11.57
N ILE A 114 -9.80 7.01 11.22
CA ILE A 114 -8.95 8.16 10.92
C ILE A 114 -7.86 8.39 11.98
N ARG A 115 -8.16 8.13 13.27
CA ARG A 115 -7.19 8.27 14.36
C ARG A 115 -5.93 7.42 14.15
N ARG A 116 -6.05 6.33 13.39
CA ARG A 116 -4.93 5.41 13.09
C ARG A 116 -3.85 6.07 12.26
N LEU A 117 -4.23 6.91 11.32
CA LEU A 117 -3.29 7.65 10.47
C LEU A 117 -2.38 8.59 11.26
N SER A 118 -2.78 9.00 12.48
CA SER A 118 -1.98 9.91 13.30
C SER A 118 -0.75 9.26 13.96
N TYR A 119 -0.70 7.94 14.07
CA TYR A 119 0.43 7.24 14.72
C TYR A 119 1.07 6.13 13.87
N LEU A 120 0.45 5.75 12.77
CA LEU A 120 1.07 4.82 11.83
C LEU A 120 2.05 5.57 10.90
N PRO A 121 3.23 5.02 10.66
CA PRO A 121 4.26 5.69 9.86
C PRO A 121 4.02 5.54 8.35
N VAL A 122 2.81 5.89 7.87
CA VAL A 122 2.42 5.75 6.47
C VAL A 122 2.89 6.93 5.61
N ASP A 123 3.27 6.64 4.36
CA ASP A 123 3.64 7.62 3.33
C ASP A 123 2.52 7.81 2.30
N LEU A 124 1.68 6.79 2.13
CA LEU A 124 0.64 6.76 1.13
C LEU A 124 -0.64 6.16 1.74
N VAL A 125 -1.78 6.79 1.49
CA VAL A 125 -3.10 6.26 1.78
C VAL A 125 -3.81 6.02 0.45
N LYS A 126 -4.23 4.77 0.19
CA LYS A 126 -4.94 4.36 -1.01
C LYS A 126 -6.43 4.36 -0.69
N LEU A 127 -7.17 5.27 -1.30
CA LEU A 127 -8.63 5.33 -1.17
C LEU A 127 -9.25 4.17 -1.92
N ASP A 128 -10.09 3.40 -1.23
CA ASP A 128 -10.87 2.33 -1.83
C ASP A 128 -11.67 2.82 -3.05
N LYS A 129 -11.84 1.94 -4.03
CA LYS A 129 -12.57 2.21 -5.28
C LYS A 129 -13.99 2.76 -5.06
N SER A 130 -14.63 2.51 -3.93
CA SER A 130 -15.97 3.03 -3.61
C SER A 130 -16.02 4.56 -3.56
N PHE A 131 -14.93 5.20 -3.10
CA PHE A 131 -14.81 6.67 -3.14
C PHE A 131 -14.84 7.21 -4.57
N ILE A 132 -14.18 6.51 -5.50
CA ILE A 132 -14.10 6.92 -6.90
C ILE A 132 -15.40 6.61 -7.64
N ALA A 133 -16.04 5.49 -7.35
CA ALA A 133 -17.38 5.16 -7.88
C ALA A 133 -18.42 6.24 -7.52
N ASP A 134 -18.32 6.80 -6.31
CA ASP A 134 -19.25 7.86 -5.81
C ASP A 134 -18.65 9.28 -5.87
N ILE A 135 -17.57 9.50 -6.62
CA ILE A 135 -16.82 10.78 -6.63
C ILE A 135 -17.64 11.98 -7.10
N LYS A 136 -18.77 11.78 -7.77
CA LYS A 136 -19.71 12.84 -8.17
C LYS A 136 -20.54 13.37 -7.01
N ASN A 137 -20.71 12.62 -5.95
CA ASN A 137 -21.44 13.00 -4.75
C ASN A 137 -20.67 14.09 -3.98
N LYS A 138 -21.33 15.20 -3.65
CA LYS A 138 -20.71 16.32 -2.92
C LYS A 138 -20.20 15.94 -1.53
N LYS A 139 -20.89 15.03 -0.82
CA LYS A 139 -20.44 14.53 0.49
C LYS A 139 -19.13 13.73 0.34
N THR A 140 -19.07 12.84 -0.65
CA THR A 140 -17.86 12.06 -0.95
C THR A 140 -16.70 12.96 -1.36
N GLN A 141 -16.94 14.01 -2.14
CA GLN A 141 -15.92 15.02 -2.46
C GLN A 141 -15.40 15.72 -1.20
N THR A 142 -16.28 16.06 -0.26
CA THR A 142 -15.90 16.68 1.02
C THR A 142 -15.03 15.73 1.86
N LEU A 143 -15.39 14.44 1.91
CA LEU A 143 -14.57 13.43 2.60
C LEU A 143 -13.18 13.29 1.97
N ILE A 144 -13.11 13.16 0.63
CA ILE A 144 -11.81 13.06 -0.07
C ILE A 144 -10.95 14.29 0.20
N LYS A 145 -11.52 15.51 0.13
CA LYS A 145 -10.80 16.74 0.48
C LYS A 145 -10.26 16.72 1.91
N GLY A 146 -11.08 16.28 2.86
CA GLY A 146 -10.68 16.18 4.27
C GLY A 146 -9.50 15.21 4.44
N ILE A 147 -9.53 14.04 3.79
CA ILE A 147 -8.44 13.05 3.83
C ILE A 147 -7.17 13.62 3.19
N VAL A 148 -7.28 14.32 2.07
CA VAL A 148 -6.14 14.95 1.38
C VAL A 148 -5.51 16.05 2.25
N GLU A 149 -6.32 16.91 2.85
CA GLU A 149 -5.84 17.98 3.71
C GLU A 149 -5.16 17.45 4.98
N MET A 150 -5.75 16.42 5.59
CA MET A 150 -5.13 15.71 6.70
C MET A 150 -3.78 15.12 6.30
N GLY A 151 -3.68 14.54 5.09
CA GLY A 151 -2.43 13.99 4.56
C GLY A 151 -1.33 15.05 4.44
N LYS A 152 -1.65 16.26 3.99
CA LYS A 152 -0.70 17.37 3.95
C LYS A 152 -0.17 17.74 5.33
N ASN A 153 -1.03 17.71 6.35
CA ASN A 153 -0.67 18.09 7.72
C ASN A 153 0.09 16.99 8.48
N ILE A 154 -0.23 15.72 8.24
CA ILE A 154 0.38 14.55 8.92
C ILE A 154 1.62 14.05 8.15
N GLY A 155 1.68 14.27 6.83
CA GLY A 155 2.85 13.91 6.02
C GLY A 155 2.67 12.69 5.12
N TYR A 156 1.42 12.29 4.78
CA TYR A 156 1.17 11.25 3.77
C TYR A 156 0.57 11.84 2.49
N SER A 157 0.74 11.11 1.39
CA SER A 157 0.07 11.39 0.12
C SER A 157 -1.18 10.52 -0.04
N VAL A 158 -2.10 10.92 -0.92
CA VAL A 158 -3.31 10.16 -1.22
C VAL A 158 -3.25 9.63 -2.65
N LEU A 159 -3.64 8.36 -2.83
CA LEU A 159 -3.84 7.68 -4.10
C LEU A 159 -5.31 7.29 -4.23
N ALA A 160 -5.89 7.52 -5.40
CA ALA A 160 -7.26 7.10 -5.73
C ALA A 160 -7.20 5.78 -6.52
N GLU A 161 -7.95 4.78 -6.07
CA GLU A 161 -8.08 3.50 -6.76
C GLU A 161 -9.35 3.41 -7.61
N GLY A 162 -9.33 2.52 -8.60
CA GLY A 162 -10.49 2.23 -9.42
C GLY A 162 -10.87 3.34 -10.40
N ILE A 163 -9.92 4.15 -10.86
CA ILE A 163 -10.19 5.18 -11.87
C ILE A 163 -10.43 4.51 -13.21
N GLU A 164 -11.69 4.54 -13.69
CA GLU A 164 -12.10 3.93 -14.95
C GLU A 164 -12.42 4.95 -16.05
N LYS A 165 -12.62 6.23 -15.68
CA LYS A 165 -13.05 7.29 -16.60
C LYS A 165 -12.21 8.55 -16.44
N LYS A 166 -12.05 9.29 -17.54
CA LYS A 166 -11.37 10.60 -17.56
C LYS A 166 -12.01 11.59 -16.58
N SER A 167 -13.33 11.58 -16.45
CA SER A 167 -14.04 12.46 -15.51
C SER A 167 -13.69 12.20 -14.05
N GLU A 168 -13.52 10.93 -13.66
CA GLU A 168 -13.10 10.53 -12.31
C GLU A 168 -11.69 11.01 -12.02
N LEU A 169 -10.76 10.80 -12.97
CA LEU A 169 -9.38 11.32 -12.84
C LEU A 169 -9.35 12.84 -12.69
N SER A 170 -10.16 13.55 -13.48
CA SER A 170 -10.21 15.01 -13.42
C SER A 170 -10.74 15.50 -12.08
N LEU A 171 -11.81 14.88 -11.56
CA LEU A 171 -12.37 15.19 -10.24
C LEU A 171 -11.37 14.85 -9.13
N ALA A 172 -10.74 13.68 -9.14
CA ALA A 172 -9.73 13.31 -8.14
C ALA A 172 -8.58 14.33 -8.09
N LYS A 173 -8.06 14.76 -9.25
CA LYS A 173 -7.04 15.82 -9.33
C LYS A 173 -7.54 17.16 -8.75
N MET A 174 -8.76 17.57 -9.08
CA MET A 174 -9.37 18.80 -8.56
C MET A 174 -9.53 18.77 -7.04
N LEU A 175 -9.77 17.58 -6.46
CA LEU A 175 -9.85 17.36 -5.02
C LEU A 175 -8.48 17.31 -4.33
N GLY A 176 -7.38 17.39 -5.10
CA GLY A 176 -6.01 17.40 -4.58
C GLY A 176 -5.37 16.01 -4.40
N VAL A 177 -6.00 14.95 -4.92
CA VAL A 177 -5.43 13.60 -4.92
C VAL A 177 -4.17 13.58 -5.79
N LYS A 178 -3.06 13.08 -5.23
CA LYS A 178 -1.73 13.17 -5.87
C LYS A 178 -1.47 12.03 -6.86
N TYR A 179 -1.94 10.84 -6.57
CA TYR A 179 -1.73 9.65 -7.38
C TYR A 179 -3.06 8.98 -7.74
N GLY A 180 -3.05 8.21 -8.82
CA GLY A 180 -4.23 7.47 -9.24
C GLY A 180 -3.85 6.11 -9.83
N GLN A 181 -4.73 5.13 -9.63
CA GLN A 181 -4.64 3.78 -10.19
C GLN A 181 -6.02 3.37 -10.73
N GLY A 182 -6.03 2.65 -11.83
CA GLY A 182 -7.27 2.13 -12.42
C GLY A 182 -7.16 1.89 -13.91
N TRP A 183 -8.15 1.27 -14.50
CA TRP A 183 -8.13 0.83 -15.90
C TRP A 183 -8.02 1.98 -16.89
N TYR A 184 -8.49 3.15 -16.54
CA TYR A 184 -8.30 4.34 -17.39
C TYR A 184 -6.83 4.77 -17.49
N ILE A 185 -6.05 4.57 -16.41
CA ILE A 185 -4.63 4.93 -16.36
C ILE A 185 -3.78 3.82 -17.00
N GLY A 186 -4.10 2.56 -16.71
CA GLY A 186 -3.42 1.41 -17.26
C GLY A 186 -3.96 0.10 -16.70
N LYS A 187 -4.08 -0.90 -17.57
CA LYS A 187 -4.43 -2.26 -17.14
C LYS A 187 -3.20 -2.99 -16.62
N PRO A 188 -3.36 -3.92 -15.64
CA PRO A 188 -2.26 -4.78 -15.21
C PRO A 188 -1.62 -5.48 -16.41
N LYS A 189 -0.29 -5.53 -16.43
CA LYS A 189 0.50 -6.24 -17.44
C LYS A 189 1.31 -7.33 -16.77
N ILE A 190 1.45 -8.46 -17.42
CA ILE A 190 2.43 -9.48 -17.01
C ILE A 190 3.81 -8.94 -17.37
N LEU A 191 4.67 -8.79 -16.39
CA LEU A 191 6.05 -8.33 -16.51
C LEU A 191 6.99 -9.50 -16.81
#